data_843501aff96931fdf93baa673b86bfec
#
_entry.id   843501aff96931fdf93baa673b86bfec
#
_cell.length_a   1.000
_cell.length_b   1.000
_cell.length_c   1.000
_cell.angle_alpha   90.00
_cell.angle_beta   90.00
_cell.angle_gamma   90.00
#
_symmetry.space_group_name_H-M   'P 1'
#
loop_
_entity.id
_entity.type
_entity.pdbx_description
1 polymer ?
#
loop_
_entity_poly.entity_id
_entity_poly.type
_entity_poly.pdbx_seq_one_letter_code
_entity_poly.pdbx_strand_id
1 'polypeptide(L)'
;LKTKDYEINPEILYKAMILRARIVEIPAHLDWTEQNKYAGKRTSSIRVLRGFFSGIMSSFIFRPYIFFLAVGTFLMLLSMYELVWLLVDTIKYMYKPTIIDHSFSESLSLQFRINPQSFIVGGITFLAAIQFLSLGFISLQNKRYFEELFHLGTSLKKKKENKP
;
A
#
# COMPACT_ATOMS: atom_id res chain seq x y z
N LEU A 1 8.71 -8.36 -23.02
CA LEU A 1 7.60 -8.80 -22.17
C LEU A 1 8.00 -10.09 -21.49
N LYS A 2 7.89 -10.17 -20.17
CA LYS A 2 8.21 -11.37 -19.37
C LYS A 2 6.95 -12.14 -18.94
N THR A 3 5.82 -11.49 -18.93
CA THR A 3 4.53 -12.05 -18.50
C THR A 3 3.77 -12.64 -19.68
N LYS A 4 3.01 -13.71 -19.39
CA LYS A 4 2.09 -14.36 -20.32
C LYS A 4 0.66 -14.19 -19.79
N ASP A 5 -0.34 -14.26 -20.68
CA ASP A 5 -1.76 -14.15 -20.38
C ASP A 5 -2.24 -12.76 -19.92
N TYR A 6 -3.17 -12.71 -18.96
CA TYR A 6 -3.87 -11.48 -18.50
C TYR A 6 -2.98 -10.41 -17.89
N GLU A 7 -1.75 -10.77 -17.49
CA GLU A 7 -0.79 -9.85 -16.88
C GLU A 7 0.00 -9.03 -17.92
N ILE A 8 -0.14 -9.37 -19.20
CA ILE A 8 0.54 -8.66 -20.30
C ILE A 8 0.05 -7.21 -20.41
N ASN A 9 -1.26 -6.98 -20.27
CA ASN A 9 -1.85 -5.65 -20.45
C ASN A 9 -1.32 -4.62 -19.45
N PRO A 10 -1.31 -4.89 -18.13
CA PRO A 10 -0.72 -3.95 -17.16
C PRO A 10 0.79 -3.78 -17.36
N GLU A 11 1.53 -4.81 -17.78
CA GLU A 11 2.96 -4.69 -18.06
C GLU A 11 3.23 -3.76 -19.26
N ILE A 12 2.47 -3.91 -20.35
CA ILE A 12 2.59 -3.04 -21.54
C ILE A 12 2.28 -1.60 -21.18
N LEU A 13 1.16 -1.37 -20.47
CA LEU A 13 0.74 -0.04 -20.07
C LEU A 13 1.79 0.63 -19.17
N TYR A 14 2.32 -0.10 -18.20
CA TYR A 14 3.36 0.40 -17.31
C TYR A 14 4.65 0.78 -18.07
N LYS A 15 5.10 -0.06 -18.99
CA LYS A 15 6.28 0.24 -19.83
C LYS A 15 6.04 1.42 -20.77
N ALA A 16 4.84 1.52 -21.35
CA ALA A 16 4.46 2.66 -22.19
C ALA A 16 4.46 3.97 -21.37
N MET A 17 3.96 3.95 -20.14
CA MET A 17 3.99 5.10 -19.24
C MET A 17 5.42 5.52 -18.88
N ILE A 18 6.32 4.58 -18.59
CA ILE A 18 7.74 4.87 -18.30
C ILE A 18 8.41 5.49 -19.53
N LEU A 19 8.09 5.00 -20.73
CA LEU A 19 8.62 5.54 -22.00
C LEU A 19 7.99 6.88 -22.39
N ARG A 20 7.04 7.40 -21.61
CA ARG A 20 6.23 8.58 -21.95
C ARG A 20 5.59 8.47 -23.34
N ALA A 21 5.21 7.25 -23.73
CA ALA A 21 4.51 7.01 -24.97
C ALA A 21 3.13 7.67 -24.94
N ARG A 22 2.73 8.22 -26.09
CA ARG A 22 1.37 8.77 -26.25
C ARG A 22 0.39 7.60 -26.34
N ILE A 23 -0.41 7.41 -25.30
CA ILE A 23 -1.44 6.37 -25.25
C ILE A 23 -2.75 7.00 -25.72
N VAL A 24 -3.39 6.38 -26.70
CA VAL A 24 -4.70 6.78 -27.23
C VAL A 24 -5.65 5.62 -27.04
N GLU A 25 -6.79 5.86 -26.41
CA GLU A 25 -7.87 4.90 -26.29
C GLU A 25 -8.80 5.04 -27.50
N ILE A 26 -9.06 3.94 -28.19
CA ILE A 26 -9.98 3.88 -29.31
C ILE A 26 -11.18 3.06 -28.86
N PRO A 27 -12.42 3.60 -28.95
CA PRO A 27 -13.61 2.84 -28.63
C PRO A 27 -13.76 1.67 -29.61
N ALA A 28 -13.78 0.45 -29.07
CA ALA A 28 -13.97 -0.77 -29.85
C ALA A 28 -15.26 -1.46 -29.42
N HIS A 29 -16.03 -1.90 -30.40
CA HIS A 29 -17.23 -2.70 -30.15
C HIS A 29 -16.84 -4.17 -30.02
N LEU A 30 -17.06 -4.73 -28.84
CA LEU A 30 -16.75 -6.14 -28.59
C LEU A 30 -18.03 -6.97 -28.89
N ASP A 31 -17.96 -7.81 -29.91
CA ASP A 31 -19.04 -8.75 -30.21
C ASP A 31 -18.95 -9.98 -29.29
N TRP A 32 -19.90 -10.10 -28.37
CA TRP A 32 -19.99 -11.20 -27.42
C TRP A 32 -20.85 -12.37 -27.91
N THR A 33 -21.39 -12.33 -29.12
CA THR A 33 -22.34 -13.32 -29.64
C THR A 33 -21.76 -14.72 -29.71
N GLU A 34 -20.52 -14.88 -30.10
CA GLU A 34 -19.86 -16.19 -30.12
C GLU A 34 -19.48 -16.70 -28.73
N GLN A 35 -19.02 -15.83 -27.84
CA GLN A 35 -18.69 -16.23 -26.47
C GLN A 35 -19.91 -16.68 -25.66
N ASN A 36 -21.06 -16.07 -25.91
CA ASN A 36 -22.30 -16.44 -25.24
C ASN A 36 -22.85 -17.81 -25.67
N LYS A 37 -22.54 -18.26 -26.88
CA LYS A 37 -22.92 -19.63 -27.37
C LYS A 37 -22.22 -20.74 -26.56
N TYR A 38 -21.03 -20.48 -26.07
CA TYR A 38 -20.20 -21.43 -25.26
C TYR A 38 -20.24 -21.15 -23.76
N ALA A 39 -21.03 -20.18 -23.32
CA ALA A 39 -21.18 -19.83 -21.92
C ALA A 39 -22.08 -20.82 -21.18
N GLY A 40 -21.70 -22.09 -21.12
CA GLY A 40 -22.24 -23.03 -20.14
C GLY A 40 -22.04 -22.47 -18.73
N LYS A 41 -22.94 -22.78 -17.80
CA LYS A 41 -23.04 -22.29 -16.41
C LYS A 41 -21.69 -21.91 -15.81
N ARG A 42 -21.31 -20.62 -15.91
CA ARG A 42 -20.13 -20.09 -15.28
C ARG A 42 -20.37 -20.02 -13.78
N THR A 43 -19.74 -20.90 -13.04
CA THR A 43 -19.60 -20.76 -11.59
C THR A 43 -18.69 -19.54 -11.32
N SER A 44 -19.34 -18.39 -11.16
CA SER A 44 -18.72 -17.07 -11.23
C SER A 44 -17.85 -16.74 -10.01
N SER A 45 -18.18 -17.24 -8.81
CA SER A 45 -17.61 -16.74 -7.54
C SER A 45 -16.10 -16.96 -7.40
N ILE A 46 -15.59 -18.16 -7.66
CA ILE A 46 -14.17 -18.48 -7.44
C ILE A 46 -13.26 -17.79 -8.48
N ARG A 47 -13.75 -17.64 -9.71
CA ARG A 47 -12.98 -16.96 -10.78
C ARG A 47 -12.86 -15.46 -10.54
N VAL A 48 -13.92 -14.83 -10.02
CA VAL A 48 -13.91 -13.41 -9.66
C VAL A 48 -12.93 -13.17 -8.51
N LEU A 49 -12.95 -14.00 -7.47
CA LEU A 49 -11.99 -13.93 -6.36
C LEU A 49 -10.54 -14.13 -6.85
N ARG A 50 -10.31 -15.12 -7.70
CA ARG A 50 -8.97 -15.34 -8.28
C ARG A 50 -8.51 -14.14 -9.12
N GLY A 51 -9.39 -13.55 -9.94
CA GLY A 51 -9.11 -12.35 -10.71
C GLY A 51 -8.81 -11.14 -9.82
N PHE A 52 -9.56 -10.99 -8.72
CA PHE A 52 -9.34 -9.94 -7.74
C PHE A 52 -7.98 -10.09 -7.03
N PHE A 53 -7.64 -11.29 -6.56
CA PHE A 53 -6.33 -11.57 -5.96
C PHE A 53 -5.18 -11.40 -6.95
N SER A 54 -5.35 -11.84 -8.20
CA SER A 54 -4.35 -11.62 -9.26
C SER A 54 -4.17 -10.13 -9.56
N GLY A 55 -5.25 -9.36 -9.60
CA GLY A 55 -5.20 -7.90 -9.78
C GLY A 55 -4.48 -7.18 -8.64
N ILE A 56 -4.77 -7.56 -7.38
CA ILE A 56 -4.06 -7.02 -6.20
C ILE A 56 -2.58 -7.39 -6.26
N MET A 57 -2.25 -8.66 -6.56
CA MET A 57 -0.88 -9.13 -6.63
C MET A 57 -0.09 -8.44 -7.75
N SER A 58 -0.71 -8.26 -8.92
CA SER A 58 -0.14 -7.50 -10.02
C SER A 58 0.11 -6.03 -9.63
N SER A 59 -0.88 -5.40 -8.99
CA SER A 59 -0.72 -4.03 -8.48
C SER A 59 0.38 -3.93 -7.42
N PHE A 60 0.52 -4.92 -6.55
CA PHE A 60 1.58 -4.99 -5.55
C PHE A 60 2.97 -5.09 -6.20
N ILE A 61 3.11 -5.90 -7.25
CA ILE A 61 4.38 -6.04 -7.98
C ILE A 61 4.78 -4.74 -8.68
N PHE A 62 3.82 -4.04 -9.31
CA PHE A 62 4.11 -2.81 -10.07
C PHE A 62 4.14 -1.53 -9.23
N ARG A 63 3.40 -1.51 -8.10
CA ARG A 63 3.29 -0.32 -7.23
C ARG A 63 3.30 -0.69 -5.74
N PRO A 64 4.33 -1.38 -5.25
CA PRO A 64 4.37 -1.85 -3.86
C PRO A 64 4.29 -0.72 -2.84
N TYR A 65 4.77 0.48 -3.18
CA TYR A 65 4.73 1.65 -2.31
C TYR A 65 3.31 2.05 -1.90
N ILE A 66 2.31 1.88 -2.78
CA ILE A 66 0.91 2.23 -2.46
C ILE A 66 0.40 1.34 -1.33
N PHE A 67 0.67 0.05 -1.40
CA PHE A 67 0.27 -0.91 -0.37
C PHE A 67 0.91 -0.59 0.97
N PHE A 68 2.24 -0.43 0.99
CA PHE A 68 2.97 -0.14 2.23
C PHE A 68 2.55 1.19 2.86
N LEU A 69 2.36 2.25 2.07
CA LEU A 69 1.89 3.53 2.57
C LEU A 69 0.45 3.44 3.08
N ALA A 70 -0.45 2.75 2.40
CA ALA A 70 -1.84 2.60 2.84
C ALA A 70 -1.93 1.84 4.17
N VAL A 71 -1.26 0.69 4.28
CA VAL A 71 -1.22 -0.10 5.51
C VAL A 71 -0.54 0.67 6.64
N GLY A 72 0.60 1.30 6.35
CA GLY A 72 1.34 2.11 7.34
C GLY A 72 0.52 3.28 7.86
N THR A 73 -0.19 4.00 6.98
CA THR A 73 -1.08 5.11 7.38
C THR A 73 -2.25 4.59 8.21
N PHE A 74 -2.86 3.49 7.84
CA PHE A 74 -3.94 2.87 8.62
C PHE A 74 -3.48 2.47 10.03
N LEU A 75 -2.33 1.79 10.14
CA LEU A 75 -1.75 1.42 11.43
C LEU A 75 -1.37 2.65 12.26
N MET A 76 -0.88 3.71 11.61
CA MET A 76 -0.54 4.97 12.29
C MET A 76 -1.78 5.63 12.89
N LEU A 77 -2.90 5.67 12.17
CA LEU A 77 -4.16 6.20 12.68
C LEU A 77 -4.69 5.38 13.87
N LEU A 78 -4.59 4.04 13.78
CA LEU A 78 -4.97 3.13 14.85
C LEU A 78 -4.12 3.38 16.11
N SER A 79 -2.82 3.44 15.96
CA SER A 79 -1.90 3.72 17.07
C SER A 79 -2.13 5.10 17.69
N MET A 80 -2.36 6.13 16.86
CA MET A 80 -2.71 7.47 17.35
C MET A 80 -4.01 7.48 18.16
N TYR A 81 -5.02 6.72 17.72
CA TYR A 81 -6.26 6.55 18.46
C TYR A 81 -6.00 5.96 19.85
N GLU A 82 -5.23 4.87 19.95
CA GLU A 82 -4.86 4.23 21.22
C GLU A 82 -4.07 5.18 22.14
N LEU A 83 -3.08 5.91 21.58
CA LEU A 83 -2.29 6.87 22.36
C LEU A 83 -3.13 8.04 22.88
N VAL A 84 -4.04 8.57 22.06
CA VAL A 84 -4.94 9.65 22.50
C VAL A 84 -5.85 9.14 23.63
N TRP A 85 -6.42 7.95 23.50
CA TRP A 85 -7.26 7.36 24.52
C TRP A 85 -6.51 7.18 25.84
N LEU A 86 -5.29 6.69 25.76
CA LEU A 86 -4.40 6.49 26.91
C LEU A 86 -4.06 7.82 27.59
N LEU A 87 -3.79 8.89 26.83
CA LEU A 87 -3.55 10.23 27.37
C LEU A 87 -4.80 10.79 28.07
N VAL A 88 -5.97 10.64 27.45
CA VAL A 88 -7.24 11.08 28.04
C VAL A 88 -7.49 10.38 29.38
N ASP A 89 -7.26 9.09 29.45
CA ASP A 89 -7.45 8.34 30.70
C ASP A 89 -6.40 8.73 31.75
N THR A 90 -5.15 8.93 31.36
CA THR A 90 -4.10 9.42 32.27
C THR A 90 -4.49 10.80 32.86
N ILE A 91 -5.00 11.71 32.04
CA ILE A 91 -5.46 13.03 32.49
C ILE A 91 -6.66 12.89 33.45
N LYS A 92 -7.63 12.02 33.15
CA LYS A 92 -8.77 11.77 34.04
C LYS A 92 -8.31 11.27 35.42
N TYR A 93 -7.29 10.40 35.47
CA TYR A 93 -6.73 9.93 36.75
C TYR A 93 -6.02 11.05 37.52
N MET A 94 -5.34 11.96 36.84
CA MET A 94 -4.66 13.11 37.46
C MET A 94 -5.64 14.08 38.13
N TYR A 95 -6.84 14.28 37.55
CA TYR A 95 -7.86 15.19 38.09
C TYR A 95 -8.87 14.52 39.03
N LYS A 96 -8.68 13.28 39.41
CA LYS A 96 -9.63 12.56 40.29
C LYS A 96 -9.50 13.05 41.74
N PRO A 97 -10.57 13.63 42.37
CA PRO A 97 -10.49 14.33 43.65
C PRO A 97 -10.23 13.41 44.86
N THR A 98 -10.21 12.09 44.66
CA THR A 98 -9.99 11.10 45.73
C THR A 98 -8.53 10.82 46.02
N ILE A 99 -7.60 11.40 45.29
CA ILE A 99 -6.18 11.07 45.39
C ILE A 99 -5.39 12.38 45.36
N ILE A 100 -4.66 12.67 46.44
CA ILE A 100 -3.88 13.88 46.65
C ILE A 100 -2.79 13.97 45.56
N ASP A 101 -2.75 15.09 44.81
CA ASP A 101 -1.68 15.53 43.89
C ASP A 101 -0.81 14.43 43.29
N HIS A 102 -1.36 13.68 42.33
CA HIS A 102 -0.52 12.80 41.55
C HIS A 102 0.20 13.54 40.43
N SER A 103 1.50 13.40 40.42
CA SER A 103 2.34 13.76 39.30
C SER A 103 1.90 13.01 38.04
N PHE A 104 2.03 13.62 36.86
CA PHE A 104 1.74 12.98 35.56
C PHE A 104 2.43 11.61 35.45
N SER A 105 3.66 11.49 35.95
CA SER A 105 4.44 10.25 35.98
C SER A 105 3.76 9.14 36.80
N GLU A 106 3.18 9.47 37.94
CA GLU A 106 2.47 8.51 38.81
C GLU A 106 1.15 8.06 38.17
N SER A 107 0.40 9.01 37.58
CA SER A 107 -0.84 8.71 36.85
C SER A 107 -0.58 7.80 35.65
N LEU A 108 0.51 8.03 34.90
CA LEU A 108 0.94 7.18 33.79
C LEU A 108 1.35 5.78 34.25
N SER A 109 2.10 5.68 35.37
CA SER A 109 2.50 4.38 35.93
C SER A 109 1.31 3.58 36.45
N LEU A 110 0.33 4.25 37.03
CA LEU A 110 -0.92 3.65 37.48
C LEU A 110 -1.71 3.13 36.26
N GLN A 111 -1.82 3.93 35.19
CA GLN A 111 -2.50 3.53 33.96
C GLN A 111 -1.82 2.31 33.31
N PHE A 112 -0.50 2.26 33.34
CA PHE A 112 0.24 1.09 32.87
C PHE A 112 -0.07 -0.18 33.67
N ARG A 113 -0.27 -0.06 34.98
CA ARG A 113 -0.67 -1.19 35.86
C ARG A 113 -2.11 -1.65 35.59
N ILE A 114 -3.01 -0.70 35.31
CA ILE A 114 -4.44 -1.00 35.09
C ILE A 114 -4.67 -1.59 33.70
N ASN A 115 -4.07 -0.99 32.68
CA ASN A 115 -4.27 -1.35 31.27
C ASN A 115 -2.93 -1.59 30.55
N PRO A 116 -2.13 -2.60 30.92
CA PRO A 116 -0.84 -2.85 30.28
C PRO A 116 -0.99 -3.22 28.81
N GLN A 117 -2.14 -3.80 28.44
CA GLN A 117 -2.43 -4.22 27.06
C GLN A 117 -2.45 -3.03 26.08
N SER A 118 -3.06 -1.90 26.48
CA SER A 118 -3.14 -0.71 25.61
C SER A 118 -1.76 -0.13 25.29
N PHE A 119 -0.84 -0.14 26.26
CA PHE A 119 0.54 0.30 26.03
C PHE A 119 1.29 -0.64 25.08
N ILE A 120 1.14 -1.96 25.30
CA ILE A 120 1.84 -2.96 24.48
C ILE A 120 1.28 -2.93 23.04
N VAL A 121 -0.03 -3.00 22.90
CA VAL A 121 -0.68 -3.01 21.58
C VAL A 121 -0.44 -1.70 20.85
N GLY A 122 -0.66 -0.55 21.51
CA GLY A 122 -0.40 0.76 20.93
C GLY A 122 1.06 0.95 20.52
N GLY A 123 2.02 0.54 21.37
CA GLY A 123 3.44 0.60 21.09
C GLY A 123 3.87 -0.29 19.91
N ILE A 124 3.43 -1.54 19.88
CA ILE A 124 3.73 -2.48 18.79
C ILE A 124 3.12 -1.98 17.48
N THR A 125 1.85 -1.51 17.53
CA THR A 125 1.17 -0.98 16.34
C THR A 125 1.85 0.26 15.82
N PHE A 126 2.36 1.14 16.70
CA PHE A 126 3.12 2.33 16.32
C PHE A 126 4.45 1.97 15.63
N LEU A 127 5.21 1.05 16.19
CA LEU A 127 6.45 0.57 15.57
C LEU A 127 6.19 -0.09 14.22
N ALA A 128 5.16 -0.92 14.13
CA ALA A 128 4.74 -1.51 12.86
C ALA A 128 4.35 -0.44 11.83
N ALA A 129 3.60 0.60 12.23
CA ALA A 129 3.24 1.71 11.37
C ALA A 129 4.48 2.41 10.77
N ILE A 130 5.46 2.73 11.62
CA ILE A 130 6.73 3.35 11.18
C ILE A 130 7.47 2.44 10.19
N GLN A 131 7.53 1.13 10.46
CA GLN A 131 8.18 0.17 9.56
C GLN A 131 7.50 0.12 8.19
N PHE A 132 6.16 0.02 8.15
CA PHE A 132 5.41 0.01 6.89
C PHE A 132 5.55 1.32 6.12
N LEU A 133 5.50 2.47 6.78
CA LEU A 133 5.73 3.77 6.16
C LEU A 133 7.15 3.86 5.58
N SER A 134 8.16 3.44 6.33
CA SER A 134 9.55 3.43 5.87
C SER A 134 9.73 2.56 4.63
N LEU A 135 9.15 1.34 4.61
CA LEU A 135 9.15 0.47 3.44
C LEU A 135 8.44 1.12 2.26
N GLY A 136 7.35 1.85 2.51
CA GLY A 136 6.64 2.61 1.49
C GLY A 136 7.51 3.68 0.84
N PHE A 137 8.23 4.47 1.65
CA PHE A 137 9.15 5.49 1.15
C PHE A 137 10.32 4.89 0.37
N ILE A 138 10.97 3.84 0.89
CA ILE A 138 12.05 3.13 0.20
C ILE A 138 11.56 2.59 -1.15
N SER A 139 10.38 1.98 -1.17
CA SER A 139 9.77 1.46 -2.39
C SER A 139 9.48 2.57 -3.42
N LEU A 140 9.05 3.75 -2.96
CA LEU A 140 8.83 4.91 -3.82
C LEU A 140 10.15 5.46 -4.40
N GLN A 141 11.21 5.51 -3.60
CA GLN A 141 12.55 5.91 -4.05
C GLN A 141 13.09 4.93 -5.09
N ASN A 142 12.99 3.62 -4.83
CA ASN A 142 13.41 2.58 -5.76
C ASN A 142 12.70 2.67 -7.11
N LYS A 143 11.40 3.02 -7.11
CA LYS A 143 10.65 3.27 -8.34
C LYS A 143 11.26 4.42 -9.15
N ARG A 144 11.57 5.55 -8.50
CA ARG A 144 12.18 6.73 -9.16
C ARG A 144 13.54 6.39 -9.76
N TYR A 145 14.40 5.72 -8.98
CA TYR A 145 15.72 5.28 -9.50
C TYR A 145 15.59 4.33 -10.69
N PHE A 146 14.63 3.42 -10.65
CA PHE A 146 14.39 2.53 -11.78
C PHE A 146 13.94 3.28 -13.03
N GLU A 147 13.07 4.27 -12.90
CA GLU A 147 12.62 5.13 -14.01
C GLU A 147 13.79 5.91 -14.62
N GLU A 148 14.67 6.48 -13.79
CA GLU A 148 15.87 7.20 -14.25
C GLU A 148 16.85 6.28 -14.99
N LEU A 149 17.16 5.11 -14.42
CA LEU A 149 18.04 4.11 -15.06
C LEU A 149 17.46 3.64 -16.40
N PHE A 150 16.16 3.44 -16.47
CA PHE A 150 15.49 3.04 -17.70
C PHE A 150 15.59 4.13 -18.78
N HIS A 151 15.40 5.39 -18.42
CA HIS A 151 15.59 6.52 -19.35
C HIS A 151 17.03 6.66 -19.82
N LEU A 152 18.01 6.49 -18.93
CA LEU A 152 19.43 6.49 -19.31
C LEU A 152 19.75 5.36 -20.28
N GLY A 153 19.28 4.14 -20.00
CA GLY A 153 19.48 2.97 -20.86
C GLY A 153 18.88 3.16 -22.26
N THR A 154 17.68 3.73 -22.34
CA THR A 154 17.03 3.99 -23.64
C THR A 154 17.72 5.10 -24.43
N SER A 155 18.22 6.15 -23.77
CA SER A 155 18.95 7.25 -24.41
C SER A 155 20.30 6.78 -24.96
N LEU A 156 21.03 5.93 -24.23
CA LEU A 156 22.29 5.33 -24.66
C LEU A 156 22.09 4.42 -25.88
N LYS A 157 21.03 3.61 -25.88
CA LYS A 157 20.71 2.75 -27.03
C LYS A 157 20.43 3.56 -28.28
N LYS A 158 19.62 4.61 -28.16
CA LYS A 158 19.31 5.55 -29.28
C LYS A 158 20.56 6.24 -29.82
N LYS A 159 21.49 6.65 -28.93
CA LYS A 159 22.75 7.28 -29.33
C LYS A 159 23.68 6.28 -30.05
N LYS A 160 23.65 5.00 -29.71
CA LYS A 160 24.43 3.94 -30.36
C LYS A 160 23.87 3.60 -31.74
N GLU A 161 22.55 3.65 -31.92
CA GLU A 161 21.84 3.36 -33.14
C GLU A 161 21.99 4.49 -34.18
N ASN A 162 22.16 5.76 -33.74
CA ASN A 162 22.36 6.94 -34.55
C ASN A 162 23.86 7.27 -34.87
N LYS A 163 24.80 6.41 -34.49
CA LYS A 163 26.18 6.54 -34.95
C LYS A 163 26.32 5.86 -36.33
N PRO A 164 26.74 6.60 -37.38
CA PRO A 164 26.96 6.07 -38.72
C PRO A 164 28.02 4.96 -38.70
#